data_4dd6e16e792e635141fe68605f75a331
#
_entry.id   4dd6e16e792e635141fe68605f75a331
#
_cell.length_a   1.000
_cell.length_b   1.000
_cell.length_c   1.000
_cell.angle_alpha   90.00
_cell.angle_beta   90.00
_cell.angle_gamma   90.00
#
_symmetry.space_group_name_H-M   'P 1'
#
loop_
_entity.id
_entity.type
_entity.pdbx_description
1 polymer ?
#
loop_
_entity_poly.entity_id
_entity_poly.type
_entity_poly.pdbx_seq_one_letter_code
_entity_poly.pdbx_strand_id
1 'polypeptide(L)'
;SRYDAFVVGSAAYMFHWLGDATTFVRHNRNLLAQRPTWLFSSGPLGTDTVDKEGRDVLVVSAPKEFEELHDAIHPRGEQVFFGAYDPAAKAVGLAERFMSLMPAARDALPNGDFRDWPAIDAWADEIAHELAGAAVPT
;
A
#
# COMPACT_ATOMS: atom_id res chain seq x y z
N SER A 1 -7.09 21.89 -5.60
CA SER A 1 -5.83 21.24 -5.99
C SER A 1 -5.58 21.38 -7.48
N ARG A 2 -4.31 21.46 -7.84
CA ARG A 2 -3.85 21.52 -9.24
C ARG A 2 -3.60 20.13 -9.86
N TYR A 3 -3.81 19.07 -9.09
CA TYR A 3 -3.66 17.71 -9.59
C TYR A 3 -5.01 17.13 -9.96
N ASP A 4 -5.05 16.39 -11.05
CA ASP A 4 -6.28 15.79 -11.57
C ASP A 4 -6.53 14.38 -11.09
N ALA A 5 -5.49 13.71 -10.60
CA ALA A 5 -5.55 12.34 -10.09
C ALA A 5 -4.55 12.14 -8.98
N PHE A 6 -4.78 11.11 -8.16
CA PHE A 6 -3.92 10.81 -7.01
C PHE A 6 -3.65 9.33 -6.92
N VAL A 7 -2.40 9.00 -6.59
CA VAL A 7 -2.01 7.65 -6.17
C VAL A 7 -1.40 7.80 -4.79
N VAL A 8 -2.02 7.20 -3.80
CA VAL A 8 -1.60 7.31 -2.40
C VAL A 8 -1.15 5.94 -1.92
N GLY A 9 0.04 5.86 -1.41
CA GLY A 9 0.60 4.62 -0.93
C GLY A 9 1.33 4.75 0.39
N SER A 10 1.44 3.64 1.08
CA SER A 10 2.16 3.53 2.34
C SER A 10 2.64 2.10 2.57
N ALA A 11 3.63 1.96 3.39
CA ALA A 11 3.95 0.68 3.98
C ALA A 11 2.85 0.26 4.97
N ALA A 12 2.70 -1.04 5.16
CA ALA A 12 1.81 -1.59 6.18
C ALA A 12 2.62 -2.49 7.12
N TYR A 13 2.33 -2.37 8.41
CA TYR A 13 2.92 -3.19 9.46
C TYR A 13 1.80 -3.80 10.29
N MET A 14 1.86 -5.11 10.51
CA MET A 14 0.84 -5.83 11.29
C MET A 14 -0.59 -5.56 10.77
N PHE A 15 -0.75 -5.54 9.44
CA PHE A 15 -2.01 -5.29 8.73
C PHE A 15 -2.54 -3.86 8.90
N HIS A 16 -1.69 -2.91 9.27
CA HIS A 16 -2.08 -1.51 9.39
C HIS A 16 -1.19 -0.61 8.54
N TRP A 17 -1.84 0.31 7.84
CA TRP A 17 -1.14 1.41 7.16
C TRP A 17 -0.46 2.30 8.19
N LEU A 18 0.60 3.01 7.78
CA LEU A 18 1.18 4.03 8.63
C LEU A 18 0.15 5.12 8.95
N GLY A 19 0.14 5.56 10.20
CA GLY A 19 -0.85 6.54 10.67
C GLY A 19 -0.86 7.83 9.86
N ASP A 20 0.30 8.29 9.43
CA ASP A 20 0.40 9.51 8.61
C ASP A 20 -0.33 9.37 7.27
N ALA A 21 -0.24 8.21 6.64
CA ALA A 21 -0.94 7.96 5.38
C ALA A 21 -2.46 7.94 5.56
N THR A 22 -2.92 7.25 6.61
CA THR A 22 -4.35 7.19 6.93
C THR A 22 -4.89 8.58 7.27
N THR A 23 -4.17 9.34 8.07
CA THR A 23 -4.52 10.72 8.42
C THR A 23 -4.58 11.61 7.21
N PHE A 24 -3.62 11.49 6.30
CA PHE A 24 -3.61 12.25 5.04
C PHE A 24 -4.89 11.99 4.23
N VAL A 25 -5.28 10.74 4.06
CA VAL A 25 -6.48 10.40 3.30
C VAL A 25 -7.72 10.93 3.99
N ARG A 26 -7.83 10.77 5.30
CA ARG A 26 -8.98 11.26 6.08
C ARG A 26 -9.13 12.78 5.98
N HIS A 27 -8.03 13.52 6.10
CA HIS A 27 -8.03 14.98 6.01
C HIS A 27 -8.38 15.49 4.61
N ASN A 28 -8.07 14.72 3.58
CA ASN A 28 -8.29 15.11 2.19
C ASN A 28 -9.42 14.33 1.51
N ARG A 29 -10.27 13.67 2.28
CA ARG A 29 -11.30 12.76 1.77
C ARG A 29 -12.22 13.40 0.73
N ASN A 30 -12.59 14.66 0.92
CA ASN A 30 -13.48 15.35 -0.01
C ASN A 30 -12.82 15.55 -1.37
N LEU A 31 -11.56 15.96 -1.38
CA LEU A 31 -10.78 16.13 -2.60
C LEU A 31 -10.55 14.77 -3.29
N LEU A 32 -10.11 13.78 -2.53
CA LEU A 32 -9.80 12.46 -3.07
C LEU A 32 -11.04 11.74 -3.60
N ALA A 33 -12.19 11.94 -2.97
CA ALA A 33 -13.46 11.37 -3.44
C ALA A 33 -13.94 12.00 -4.75
N GLN A 34 -13.53 13.22 -5.05
CA GLN A 34 -13.92 13.96 -6.27
C GLN A 34 -12.98 13.74 -7.45
N ARG A 35 -11.83 13.10 -7.23
CA ARG A 35 -10.80 12.89 -8.25
C ARG A 35 -10.49 11.41 -8.39
N PRO A 36 -10.05 10.97 -9.56
CA PRO A 36 -9.56 9.61 -9.71
C PRO A 36 -8.43 9.34 -8.71
N THR A 37 -8.61 8.37 -7.84
CA THR A 37 -7.67 8.06 -6.78
C THR A 37 -7.45 6.55 -6.70
N TRP A 38 -6.21 6.14 -6.55
CA TRP A 38 -5.80 4.76 -6.32
C TRP A 38 -5.02 4.68 -5.01
N LEU A 39 -5.17 3.57 -4.31
CA LEU A 39 -4.44 3.29 -3.08
C LEU A 39 -3.54 2.08 -3.28
N PHE A 40 -2.36 2.10 -2.68
CA PHE A 40 -1.54 0.90 -2.62
C PHE A 40 -0.89 0.74 -1.25
N SER A 41 -0.57 -0.49 -0.94
CA SER A 41 0.15 -0.85 0.28
C SER A 41 1.36 -1.71 -0.06
N SER A 42 2.43 -1.52 0.64
CA SER A 42 3.63 -2.35 0.56
C SER A 42 3.86 -2.98 1.92
N GLY A 43 3.91 -4.30 1.98
CA GLY A 43 4.02 -4.92 3.29
C GLY A 43 4.48 -6.35 3.34
N PRO A 44 3.87 -7.29 2.64
CA PRO A 44 4.30 -8.68 2.75
C PRO A 44 5.77 -8.87 2.39
N LEU A 45 6.45 -9.68 3.16
CA LEU A 45 7.85 -10.02 2.97
C LEU A 45 7.98 -11.49 2.58
N GLY A 46 9.07 -11.83 1.91
CA GLY A 46 9.32 -13.19 1.46
C GLY A 46 8.79 -13.43 0.05
N THR A 47 8.88 -14.68 -0.36
CA THR A 47 8.56 -15.10 -1.73
C THR A 47 7.29 -15.94 -1.84
N ASP A 48 6.66 -16.25 -0.72
CA ASP A 48 5.44 -17.06 -0.71
C ASP A 48 4.27 -16.27 -1.28
N THR A 49 3.59 -16.83 -2.28
CA THR A 49 2.42 -16.23 -2.90
C THR A 49 1.12 -16.67 -2.25
N VAL A 50 1.15 -17.79 -1.53
CA VAL A 50 0.02 -18.31 -0.77
C VAL A 50 0.44 -18.56 0.67
N ASP A 51 -0.49 -18.39 1.60
CA ASP A 51 -0.27 -18.66 3.00
C ASP A 51 -0.48 -20.16 3.32
N LYS A 52 -0.35 -20.51 4.61
CA LYS A 52 -0.51 -21.91 5.05
C LYS A 52 -1.91 -22.46 4.80
N GLU A 53 -2.91 -21.61 4.63
CA GLU A 53 -4.29 -21.97 4.37
C GLU A 53 -4.65 -21.91 2.88
N GLY A 54 -3.64 -21.66 2.01
CA GLY A 54 -3.84 -21.60 0.57
C GLY A 54 -4.41 -20.28 0.06
N ARG A 55 -4.45 -19.25 0.90
CA ARG A 55 -4.97 -17.94 0.52
C ARG A 55 -3.88 -17.09 -0.12
N ASP A 56 -4.28 -16.23 -1.06
CA ASP A 56 -3.36 -15.27 -1.69
C ASP A 56 -2.81 -14.29 -0.65
N VAL A 57 -1.50 -14.29 -0.47
CA VAL A 57 -0.82 -13.44 0.52
C VAL A 57 -1.12 -11.96 0.31
N LEU A 58 -1.15 -11.49 -0.94
CA LEU A 58 -1.41 -10.07 -1.22
C LEU A 58 -2.86 -9.68 -0.87
N VAL A 59 -3.80 -10.58 -1.06
CA VAL A 59 -5.21 -10.31 -0.72
C VAL A 59 -5.41 -10.26 0.80
N VAL A 60 -4.89 -11.24 1.53
CA VAL A 60 -5.09 -11.31 2.99
C VAL A 60 -4.24 -10.28 3.75
N SER A 61 -3.24 -9.70 3.09
CA SER A 61 -2.38 -8.69 3.68
C SER A 61 -2.85 -7.26 3.45
N ALA A 62 -4.02 -7.06 2.87
CA ALA A 62 -4.58 -5.72 2.70
C ALA A 62 -4.72 -5.03 4.07
N PRO A 63 -4.32 -3.75 4.17
CA PRO A 63 -4.45 -3.03 5.43
C PRO A 63 -5.90 -2.98 5.91
N LYS A 64 -6.10 -3.07 7.21
CA LYS A 64 -7.44 -3.01 7.81
C LYS A 64 -8.13 -1.67 7.54
N GLU A 65 -7.36 -0.60 7.36
CA GLU A 65 -7.86 0.73 7.04
C GLU A 65 -8.48 0.83 5.65
N PHE A 66 -8.15 -0.09 4.71
CA PHE A 66 -8.64 -0.01 3.33
C PHE A 66 -10.17 -0.06 3.24
N GLU A 67 -10.84 -0.82 4.07
CA GLU A 67 -12.30 -0.87 4.10
C GLU A 67 -12.90 0.51 4.41
N GLU A 68 -12.41 1.15 5.46
CA GLU A 68 -12.83 2.51 5.83
C GLU A 68 -12.52 3.53 4.72
N LEU A 69 -11.31 3.48 4.17
CA LEU A 69 -10.90 4.41 3.14
C LEU A 69 -11.65 4.18 1.83
N HIS A 70 -11.96 2.94 1.51
CA HIS A 70 -12.78 2.61 0.35
C HIS A 70 -14.16 3.28 0.45
N ASP A 71 -14.78 3.20 1.62
CA ASP A 71 -16.08 3.83 1.87
C ASP A 71 -16.00 5.36 1.85
N ALA A 72 -14.88 5.92 2.33
CA ALA A 72 -14.70 7.37 2.43
C ALA A 72 -14.42 8.04 1.08
N ILE A 73 -13.62 7.44 0.22
CA ILE A 73 -13.13 8.09 -1.01
C ILE A 73 -13.46 7.34 -2.30
N HIS A 74 -13.98 6.14 -2.23
CA HIS A 74 -14.31 5.29 -3.39
C HIS A 74 -13.15 5.23 -4.41
N PRO A 75 -11.98 4.68 -4.02
CA PRO A 75 -10.84 4.63 -4.93
C PRO A 75 -11.16 3.77 -6.15
N ARG A 76 -10.56 4.09 -7.28
CA ARG A 76 -10.74 3.32 -8.52
C ARG A 76 -10.01 1.98 -8.47
N GLY A 77 -8.98 1.86 -7.65
CA GLY A 77 -8.27 0.63 -7.44
C GLY A 77 -7.46 0.63 -6.16
N GLU A 78 -7.23 -0.56 -5.65
CA GLU A 78 -6.41 -0.81 -4.48
C GLU A 78 -5.46 -1.95 -4.81
N GLN A 79 -4.20 -1.85 -4.40
CA GLN A 79 -3.23 -2.88 -4.66
C GLN A 79 -2.32 -3.08 -3.47
N VAL A 80 -1.96 -4.33 -3.22
CA VAL A 80 -0.93 -4.68 -2.24
C VAL A 80 0.26 -5.24 -2.99
N PHE A 81 1.45 -4.77 -2.66
CA PHE A 81 2.70 -5.24 -3.23
C PHE A 81 3.60 -5.83 -2.15
N PHE A 82 4.45 -6.76 -2.55
CA PHE A 82 5.54 -7.21 -1.67
C PHE A 82 6.47 -6.04 -1.36
N GLY A 83 6.98 -6.03 -0.15
CA GLY A 83 7.85 -4.97 0.34
C GLY A 83 9.31 -5.36 0.44
N ALA A 84 10.07 -4.51 1.10
CA ALA A 84 11.47 -4.74 1.42
C ALA A 84 11.69 -4.48 2.89
N TYR A 85 12.60 -5.25 3.49
CA TYR A 85 12.99 -5.07 4.89
C TYR A 85 14.49 -5.10 5.04
N ASP A 86 15.04 -4.03 5.59
CA ASP A 86 16.43 -3.92 5.97
C ASP A 86 16.50 -3.57 7.46
N PRO A 87 16.96 -4.50 8.33
CA PRO A 87 17.03 -4.23 9.77
C PRO A 87 18.04 -3.13 10.12
N ALA A 88 18.95 -2.79 9.21
CA ALA A 88 19.90 -1.69 9.41
C ALA A 88 19.34 -0.33 9.02
N ALA A 89 18.18 -0.28 8.33
CA ALA A 89 17.56 0.97 7.93
C ALA A 89 16.93 1.67 9.13
N LYS A 90 16.88 3.02 9.04
CA LYS A 90 16.27 3.84 10.09
C LYS A 90 14.77 3.58 10.16
N ALA A 91 14.28 3.27 11.37
CA ALA A 91 12.87 3.04 11.61
C ALA A 91 12.04 4.31 11.39
N VAL A 92 10.88 4.15 10.73
CA VAL A 92 9.91 5.20 10.46
C VAL A 92 8.57 4.78 11.03
N GLY A 93 7.97 5.63 11.87
CA GLY A 93 6.68 5.33 12.48
C GLY A 93 6.80 4.49 13.75
N LEU A 94 5.72 4.47 14.52
CA LEU A 94 5.70 3.87 15.85
C LEU A 94 5.76 2.35 15.82
N ALA A 95 5.00 1.74 14.90
CA ALA A 95 4.97 0.28 14.78
C ALA A 95 6.33 -0.27 14.34
N GLU A 96 6.98 0.40 13.39
CA GLU A 96 8.30 0.02 12.92
C GLU A 96 9.36 0.20 14.00
N ARG A 97 9.28 1.29 14.77
CA ARG A 97 10.18 1.52 15.92
C ARG A 97 10.02 0.43 16.97
N PHE A 98 8.79 0.05 17.27
CA PHE A 98 8.50 -1.03 18.21
C PHE A 98 9.13 -2.34 17.74
N MET A 99 8.96 -2.69 16.47
CA MET A 99 9.55 -3.89 15.89
C MET A 99 11.09 -3.85 15.90
N SER A 100 11.69 -2.68 15.65
CA SER A 100 13.15 -2.55 15.68
C SER A 100 13.74 -2.67 17.09
N LEU A 101 12.96 -2.39 18.12
CA LEU A 101 13.39 -2.53 19.52
C LEU A 101 13.24 -3.94 20.07
N MET A 102 12.57 -4.84 19.34
CA MET A 102 12.35 -6.23 19.74
C MET A 102 13.23 -7.16 18.89
N PRO A 103 14.40 -7.61 19.39
CA PRO A 103 15.30 -8.45 18.59
C PRO A 103 14.63 -9.71 18.03
N ALA A 104 13.77 -10.35 18.80
CA ALA A 104 13.07 -11.56 18.36
C ALA A 104 12.12 -11.29 17.18
N ALA A 105 11.45 -10.14 17.16
CA ALA A 105 10.58 -9.75 16.05
C ALA A 105 11.41 -9.43 14.82
N ARG A 106 12.54 -8.74 14.98
CA ARG A 106 13.47 -8.45 13.88
C ARG A 106 14.01 -9.72 13.23
N ASP A 107 14.42 -10.69 14.06
CA ASP A 107 14.99 -11.94 13.59
C ASP A 107 13.94 -12.84 12.92
N ALA A 108 12.66 -12.66 13.26
CA ALA A 108 11.56 -13.41 12.68
C ALA A 108 11.15 -12.91 11.29
N LEU A 109 11.55 -11.69 10.90
CA LEU A 109 11.17 -11.11 9.62
C LEU A 109 12.21 -11.47 8.55
N PRO A 110 11.76 -11.89 7.34
CA PRO A 110 12.68 -12.09 6.22
C PRO A 110 13.38 -10.79 5.84
N ASN A 111 14.71 -10.83 5.76
CA ASN A 111 15.48 -9.70 5.26
C ASN A 111 15.53 -9.74 3.74
N GLY A 112 15.44 -8.60 3.11
CA GLY A 112 15.66 -8.48 1.69
C GLY A 112 14.68 -7.55 1.00
N ASP A 113 14.82 -7.50 -0.30
CA ASP A 113 13.95 -6.72 -1.18
C ASP A 113 13.10 -7.70 -1.98
N PHE A 114 11.82 -7.75 -1.65
CA PHE A 114 10.86 -8.66 -2.26
C PHE A 114 9.91 -7.91 -3.22
N ARG A 115 10.19 -6.64 -3.50
CA ARG A 115 9.37 -5.83 -4.38
C ARG A 115 9.33 -6.43 -5.79
N ASP A 116 8.11 -6.60 -6.29
CA ASP A 116 7.86 -7.11 -7.64
C ASP A 116 7.70 -5.93 -8.59
N TRP A 117 8.80 -5.44 -9.14
CA TRP A 117 8.80 -4.28 -10.02
C TRP A 117 7.97 -4.50 -11.29
N PRO A 118 8.00 -5.67 -11.95
CA PRO A 118 7.07 -5.91 -13.05
C PRO A 118 5.61 -5.75 -12.70
N ALA A 119 5.18 -6.21 -11.53
CA ALA A 119 3.80 -6.03 -11.07
C ALA A 119 3.49 -4.56 -10.77
N ILE A 120 4.42 -3.83 -10.17
CA ILE A 120 4.28 -2.40 -9.92
C ILE A 120 4.16 -1.64 -11.23
N ASP A 121 5.01 -1.92 -12.20
CA ASP A 121 4.99 -1.28 -13.51
C ASP A 121 3.69 -1.58 -14.26
N ALA A 122 3.21 -2.82 -14.22
CA ALA A 122 1.95 -3.20 -14.85
C ALA A 122 0.76 -2.44 -14.26
N TRP A 123 0.73 -2.29 -12.93
CA TRP A 123 -0.32 -1.54 -12.26
C TRP A 123 -0.27 -0.05 -12.61
N ALA A 124 0.92 0.53 -12.69
CA ALA A 124 1.11 1.91 -13.12
C ALA A 124 0.62 2.12 -14.55
N ASP A 125 0.89 1.18 -15.44
CA ASP A 125 0.42 1.22 -16.83
C ASP A 125 -1.10 1.16 -16.92
N GLU A 126 -1.75 0.33 -16.11
CA GLU A 126 -3.21 0.27 -16.02
C GLU A 126 -3.81 1.63 -15.61
N ILE A 127 -3.22 2.27 -14.62
CA ILE A 127 -3.64 3.60 -14.17
C ILE A 127 -3.48 4.62 -15.31
N ALA A 128 -2.33 4.60 -15.98
CA ALA A 128 -2.06 5.51 -17.09
C ALA A 128 -3.07 5.31 -18.23
N HIS A 129 -3.41 4.08 -18.57
CA HIS A 129 -4.43 3.78 -19.58
C HIS A 129 -5.81 4.28 -19.18
N GLU A 130 -6.20 4.09 -17.93
CA GLU A 130 -7.49 4.60 -17.43
C GLU A 130 -7.55 6.13 -17.51
N LEU A 131 -6.49 6.81 -17.09
CA LEU A 131 -6.44 8.27 -17.13
C LEU A 131 -6.44 8.80 -18.56
N ALA A 132 -5.72 8.14 -19.47
CA ALA A 132 -5.72 8.52 -20.88
C ALA A 132 -7.10 8.34 -21.51
N GLY A 133 -7.80 7.25 -21.20
CA GLY A 133 -9.17 7.01 -21.66
C GLY A 133 -10.15 8.04 -21.12
N ALA A 134 -10.01 8.44 -19.87
CA ALA A 134 -10.85 9.46 -19.24
C ALA A 134 -10.59 10.86 -19.81
N ALA A 135 -9.37 11.14 -20.30
CA ALA A 135 -8.97 12.42 -20.87
C ALA A 135 -9.42 12.59 -22.33
N VAL A 136 -9.81 11.52 -23.00
CA VAL A 136 -10.28 11.61 -24.40
C VAL A 136 -11.68 12.18 -24.43
N PRO A 137 -11.91 13.30 -25.14
CA PRO A 137 -13.26 13.87 -25.30
C PRO A 137 -14.17 12.89 -26.01
N THR A 138 -15.33 12.71 -25.47
CA THR A 138 -16.37 11.89 -26.09
C THR A 138 -17.34 12.75 -26.88
#